data_3a778043c91eac65964429b46a5a19dd
#
_entry.id   3a778043c91eac65964429b46a5a19dd
#
_cell.length_a   1.000
_cell.length_b   1.000
_cell.length_c   1.000
_cell.angle_alpha   90.00
_cell.angle_beta   90.00
_cell.angle_gamma   90.00
#
_symmetry.space_group_name_H-M   'P 1'
#
loop_
_entity.id
_entity.type
_entity.pdbx_description
1 polymer ?
#
loop_
_entity_poly.entity_id
_entity_poly.type
_entity_poly.pdbx_seq_one_letter_code
_entity_poly.pdbx_strand_id
1 'polypeptide(L)'
;MTVRKTLLSLALFTSLVAQTACSGDLVLEKRLNPADTLRETTNRTVVPGTFVMTVKSVNVFNKMVFLNSEDSYLDRANVAVQITSAVAYNADIRFGGDFRKMVLNRKILVIGSAMKVGADLEQGIIVNNKDDYRTYIFVSRASNIFLR
;
A
#
# COMPACT_ATOMS: atom_id res chain seq x y z
N MET A 1 32.52 50.78 -63.62
CA MET A 1 32.90 49.63 -62.80
C MET A 1 32.01 49.61 -61.58
N THR A 2 30.89 48.82 -61.61
CA THR A 2 29.83 48.92 -60.63
C THR A 2 29.82 47.64 -59.80
N VAL A 3 30.19 47.79 -58.52
CA VAL A 3 30.21 46.67 -57.54
C VAL A 3 28.83 46.53 -56.94
N ARG A 4 28.14 45.45 -57.27
CA ARG A 4 26.85 45.07 -56.66
C ARG A 4 27.11 44.41 -55.28
N LYS A 5 26.63 45.06 -54.22
CA LYS A 5 26.57 44.47 -52.88
C LYS A 5 25.36 43.58 -52.79
N THR A 6 25.58 42.26 -52.65
CA THR A 6 24.54 41.28 -52.33
C THR A 6 24.33 41.25 -50.81
N LEU A 7 23.13 41.68 -50.38
CA LEU A 7 22.69 41.56 -49.01
C LEU A 7 22.22 40.12 -48.77
N LEU A 8 22.92 39.38 -47.87
CA LEU A 8 22.50 38.06 -47.40
C LEU A 8 21.51 38.29 -46.27
N SER A 9 20.25 37.96 -46.50
CA SER A 9 19.18 38.01 -45.49
C SER A 9 19.27 36.73 -44.67
N LEU A 10 19.70 36.82 -43.38
CA LEU A 10 19.74 35.73 -42.44
C LEU A 10 18.39 35.63 -41.76
N ALA A 11 17.55 34.67 -42.18
CA ALA A 11 16.28 34.39 -41.56
C ALA A 11 16.52 33.60 -40.27
N LEU A 12 16.30 34.23 -39.12
CA LEU A 12 16.26 33.59 -37.83
C LEU A 12 14.97 32.78 -37.72
N PHE A 13 15.05 31.46 -37.81
CA PHE A 13 14.00 30.56 -37.41
C PHE A 13 13.99 30.42 -35.89
N THR A 14 13.16 31.15 -35.19
CA THR A 14 12.83 30.92 -33.81
C THR A 14 11.87 29.73 -33.71
N SER A 15 12.39 28.54 -33.44
CA SER A 15 11.58 27.37 -33.11
C SER A 15 10.98 27.54 -31.71
N LEU A 16 9.68 27.84 -31.69
CA LEU A 16 8.88 27.85 -30.46
C LEU A 16 8.72 26.39 -29.98
N VAL A 17 9.56 25.96 -29.04
CA VAL A 17 9.37 24.69 -28.35
C VAL A 17 8.18 24.85 -27.39
N ALA A 18 7.01 24.36 -27.80
CA ALA A 18 5.87 24.24 -26.93
C ALA A 18 6.22 23.20 -25.87
N GLN A 19 6.59 23.67 -24.66
CA GLN A 19 6.69 22.81 -23.48
C GLN A 19 5.26 22.45 -23.08
N THR A 20 4.83 21.26 -23.48
CA THR A 20 3.65 20.62 -22.91
C THR A 20 3.97 20.31 -21.45
N ALA A 21 3.59 21.19 -20.54
CA ALA A 21 3.57 20.89 -19.12
C ALA A 21 2.56 19.76 -18.94
N CYS A 22 3.03 18.54 -18.75
CA CYS A 22 2.24 17.47 -18.16
C CYS A 22 1.89 17.92 -16.74
N SER A 23 0.73 18.54 -16.60
CA SER A 23 0.06 18.66 -15.30
C SER A 23 -0.31 17.24 -14.89
N GLY A 24 0.66 16.52 -14.28
CA GLY A 24 0.34 15.32 -13.54
C GLY A 24 -0.57 15.76 -12.40
N ASP A 25 -1.87 15.57 -12.56
CA ASP A 25 -2.78 15.59 -11.43
C ASP A 25 -2.17 14.63 -10.40
N LEU A 26 -1.65 15.21 -9.32
CA LEU A 26 -1.34 14.46 -8.10
C LEU A 26 -2.69 13.95 -7.59
N VAL A 27 -3.12 12.80 -8.12
CA VAL A 27 -4.20 12.02 -7.53
C VAL A 27 -3.69 11.70 -6.13
N LEU A 28 -4.17 12.45 -5.15
CA LEU A 28 -3.97 12.16 -3.74
C LEU A 28 -4.52 10.75 -3.53
N GLU A 29 -3.62 9.76 -3.56
CA GLU A 29 -3.97 8.36 -3.40
C GLU A 29 -4.75 8.22 -2.08
N LYS A 30 -6.03 7.85 -2.19
CA LYS A 30 -6.94 7.72 -1.06
C LYS A 30 -6.36 6.72 -0.06
N ARG A 31 -6.04 7.19 1.13
CA ARG A 31 -5.60 6.32 2.22
C ARG A 31 -6.81 5.76 2.92
N LEU A 32 -6.89 4.42 2.96
CA LEU A 32 -7.99 3.71 3.59
C LEU A 32 -7.64 3.40 5.05
N ASN A 33 -8.50 3.84 5.98
CA ASN A 33 -8.46 3.40 7.36
C ASN A 33 -9.16 2.03 7.51
N PRO A 34 -9.14 1.37 8.69
CA PRO A 34 -9.78 0.07 8.87
C PRO A 34 -11.28 0.06 8.50
N ALA A 35 -12.04 1.06 8.91
CA ALA A 35 -13.48 1.15 8.60
C ALA A 35 -13.72 1.31 7.09
N ASP A 36 -12.93 2.14 6.40
CA ASP A 36 -12.98 2.27 4.94
C ASP A 36 -12.60 0.96 4.25
N THR A 37 -11.57 0.27 4.76
CA THR A 37 -11.11 -1.02 4.21
C THR A 37 -12.21 -2.08 4.31
N LEU A 38 -12.87 -2.20 5.45
CA LEU A 38 -14.00 -3.12 5.64
C LEU A 38 -15.14 -2.83 4.65
N ARG A 39 -15.49 -1.56 4.48
CA ARG A 39 -16.55 -1.15 3.55
C ARG A 39 -16.19 -1.45 2.09
N GLU A 40 -14.97 -1.12 1.66
CA GLU A 40 -14.54 -1.34 0.29
C GLU A 40 -14.43 -2.84 -0.03
N THR A 41 -13.93 -3.68 0.88
CA THR A 41 -13.83 -5.13 0.68
C THR A 41 -15.18 -5.85 0.71
N THR A 42 -16.23 -5.23 1.22
CA THR A 42 -17.59 -5.77 1.11
C THR A 42 -18.11 -5.71 -0.32
N ASN A 43 -17.72 -4.69 -1.07
CA ASN A 43 -18.21 -4.43 -2.42
C ASN A 43 -17.26 -4.93 -3.53
N ARG A 44 -16.04 -5.32 -3.18
CA ARG A 44 -15.00 -5.72 -4.14
C ARG A 44 -14.25 -6.95 -3.65
N THR A 45 -13.89 -7.83 -4.57
CA THR A 45 -13.11 -9.04 -4.26
C THR A 45 -11.70 -8.70 -3.79
N VAL A 46 -11.05 -7.74 -4.44
CA VAL A 46 -9.70 -7.26 -4.09
C VAL A 46 -9.67 -5.74 -4.19
N VAL A 47 -9.12 -5.09 -3.19
CA VAL A 47 -8.96 -3.63 -3.11
C VAL A 47 -7.48 -3.32 -2.99
N PRO A 48 -6.78 -2.99 -4.09
CA PRO A 48 -5.42 -2.47 -4.02
C PRO A 48 -5.43 -1.04 -3.49
N GLY A 49 -4.39 -0.65 -2.74
CA GLY A 49 -4.32 0.72 -2.24
C GLY A 49 -3.28 0.94 -1.15
N THR A 50 -3.38 2.13 -0.58
CA THR A 50 -2.61 2.58 0.58
C THR A 50 -3.48 2.58 1.81
N PHE A 51 -3.07 1.85 2.83
CA PHE A 51 -3.81 1.64 4.07
C PHE A 51 -3.08 2.26 5.25
N VAL A 52 -3.84 2.86 6.16
CA VAL A 52 -3.31 3.48 7.39
C VAL A 52 -4.05 2.93 8.58
N MET A 53 -3.32 2.36 9.56
CA MET A 53 -3.93 1.84 10.78
C MET A 53 -2.97 1.95 11.96
N THR A 54 -3.50 1.91 13.18
CA THR A 54 -2.71 1.68 14.39
C THR A 54 -2.68 0.18 14.67
N VAL A 55 -1.50 -0.38 14.89
CA VAL A 55 -1.34 -1.80 15.24
C VAL A 55 -1.59 -1.94 16.73
N LYS A 56 -2.67 -2.61 17.12
CA LYS A 56 -3.01 -2.89 18.53
C LYS A 56 -2.49 -4.22 19.01
N SER A 57 -2.43 -5.23 18.13
CA SER A 57 -1.89 -6.54 18.47
C SER A 57 -1.12 -7.16 17.31
N VAL A 58 -0.21 -8.08 17.62
CA VAL A 58 0.61 -8.82 16.65
C VAL A 58 0.51 -10.31 16.95
N ASN A 59 0.12 -11.09 15.95
CA ASN A 59 0.05 -12.54 16.03
C ASN A 59 0.98 -13.20 15.01
N VAL A 60 1.49 -14.35 15.33
CA VAL A 60 2.30 -15.18 14.42
C VAL A 60 1.68 -16.56 14.34
N PHE A 61 1.36 -16.98 13.13
CA PHE A 61 0.78 -18.28 12.87
C PHE A 61 1.20 -18.79 11.47
N ASN A 62 1.58 -20.06 11.36
CA ASN A 62 1.98 -20.71 10.09
C ASN A 62 2.97 -19.90 9.24
N LYS A 63 4.04 -19.37 9.86
CA LYS A 63 5.06 -18.54 9.18
C LYS A 63 4.51 -17.23 8.60
N MET A 64 3.34 -16.81 9.06
CA MET A 64 2.75 -15.51 8.74
C MET A 64 2.73 -14.64 9.99
N VAL A 65 2.89 -13.35 9.79
CA VAL A 65 2.75 -12.33 10.82
C VAL A 65 1.53 -11.48 10.50
N PHE A 66 0.67 -11.30 11.49
CA PHE A 66 -0.56 -10.53 11.40
C PHE A 66 -0.45 -9.30 12.31
N LEU A 67 -0.54 -8.13 11.71
CA LEU A 67 -0.60 -6.86 12.44
C LEU A 67 -2.06 -6.43 12.48
N ASN A 68 -2.67 -6.44 13.65
CA ASN A 68 -4.10 -6.25 13.81
C ASN A 68 -4.44 -4.80 14.19
N SER A 69 -5.54 -4.28 13.65
CA SER A 69 -6.08 -2.98 14.02
C SER A 69 -6.85 -3.01 15.35
N GLU A 70 -7.17 -4.20 15.87
CA GLU A 70 -7.86 -4.40 17.13
C GLU A 70 -7.05 -5.29 18.09
N ASP A 71 -7.37 -5.23 19.39
CA ASP A 71 -6.70 -6.02 20.43
C ASP A 71 -6.97 -7.52 20.24
N SER A 72 -8.18 -7.86 19.81
CA SER A 72 -8.55 -9.23 19.47
C SER A 72 -8.61 -9.41 17.95
N TYR A 73 -7.89 -10.41 17.44
CA TYR A 73 -7.99 -10.81 16.04
C TYR A 73 -9.38 -11.35 15.66
N LEU A 74 -10.18 -11.77 16.66
CA LEU A 74 -11.55 -12.24 16.47
C LEU A 74 -12.56 -11.10 16.32
N ASP A 75 -12.18 -9.86 16.61
CA ASP A 75 -13.07 -8.73 16.45
C ASP A 75 -13.48 -8.56 14.97
N ARG A 76 -14.77 -8.39 14.73
CA ARG A 76 -15.31 -8.20 13.37
C ARG A 76 -14.87 -6.88 12.74
N ALA A 77 -14.50 -5.89 13.55
CA ALA A 77 -13.90 -4.63 13.10
C ALA A 77 -12.42 -4.74 12.78
N ASN A 78 -11.78 -5.90 13.09
CA ASN A 78 -10.37 -6.08 12.87
C ASN A 78 -10.03 -6.13 11.38
N VAL A 79 -9.03 -5.34 11.00
CA VAL A 79 -8.31 -5.43 9.74
C VAL A 79 -6.89 -5.81 10.05
N ALA A 80 -6.40 -6.90 9.47
CA ALA A 80 -5.06 -7.39 9.72
C ALA A 80 -4.16 -7.22 8.51
N VAL A 81 -3.00 -6.61 8.69
CA VAL A 81 -1.93 -6.66 7.69
C VAL A 81 -1.25 -8.01 7.80
N GLN A 82 -1.29 -8.80 6.72
CA GLN A 82 -0.68 -10.11 6.63
C GLN A 82 0.62 -10.02 5.84
N ILE A 83 1.72 -10.45 6.47
CA ILE A 83 3.05 -10.55 5.87
C ILE A 83 3.66 -11.93 6.14
N THR A 84 4.52 -12.39 5.25
CA THR A 84 5.30 -13.61 5.51
C THR A 84 6.41 -13.37 6.52
N SER A 85 6.90 -14.44 7.17
CA SER A 85 8.09 -14.34 8.06
C SER A 85 9.31 -13.76 7.35
N ALA A 86 9.47 -14.02 6.03
CA ALA A 86 10.54 -13.43 5.24
C ALA A 86 10.39 -11.91 5.09
N VAL A 87 9.18 -11.42 4.86
CA VAL A 87 8.90 -9.97 4.81
C VAL A 87 9.12 -9.34 6.18
N ALA A 88 8.71 -10.00 7.27
CA ALA A 88 8.94 -9.53 8.63
C ALA A 88 10.44 -9.45 8.94
N TYR A 89 11.23 -10.46 8.57
CA TYR A 89 12.69 -10.45 8.71
C TYR A 89 13.36 -9.30 7.92
N ASN A 90 12.91 -9.07 6.68
CA ASN A 90 13.40 -7.93 5.90
C ASN A 90 13.00 -6.58 6.53
N ALA A 91 11.87 -6.52 7.21
CA ALA A 91 11.46 -5.35 7.98
C ALA A 91 12.34 -5.16 9.23
N ASP A 92 12.72 -6.25 9.94
CA ASP A 92 13.68 -6.18 11.05
C ASP A 92 15.00 -5.53 10.60
N ILE A 93 15.54 -5.95 9.46
CA ILE A 93 16.76 -5.36 8.88
C ILE A 93 16.54 -3.89 8.53
N ARG A 94 15.45 -3.57 7.84
CA ARG A 94 15.16 -2.22 7.37
C ARG A 94 14.98 -1.21 8.50
N PHE A 95 14.34 -1.62 9.59
CA PHE A 95 14.04 -0.75 10.72
C PHE A 95 15.07 -0.85 11.85
N GLY A 96 16.04 -1.76 11.73
CA GLY A 96 17.15 -1.89 12.68
C GLY A 96 16.76 -2.55 14.01
N GLY A 97 15.75 -3.41 14.03
CA GLY A 97 15.31 -4.09 15.25
C GLY A 97 14.12 -5.02 15.05
N ASP A 98 13.59 -5.57 16.14
CA ASP A 98 12.41 -6.44 16.12
C ASP A 98 11.17 -5.64 15.64
N PHE A 99 10.87 -5.77 14.39
CA PHE A 99 9.78 -5.05 13.73
C PHE A 99 8.43 -5.26 14.43
N ARG A 100 8.16 -6.47 14.92
CA ARG A 100 6.90 -6.82 15.58
C ARG A 100 6.70 -6.02 16.88
N LYS A 101 7.78 -5.80 17.64
CA LYS A 101 7.74 -4.93 18.83
C LYS A 101 7.65 -3.46 18.44
N MET A 102 8.36 -3.08 17.38
CA MET A 102 8.42 -1.67 16.94
C MET A 102 7.08 -1.15 16.42
N VAL A 103 6.26 -2.00 15.79
CA VAL A 103 4.95 -1.59 15.23
C VAL A 103 3.85 -1.54 16.27
N LEU A 104 3.99 -2.27 17.39
CA LEU A 104 2.95 -2.36 18.41
C LEU A 104 2.61 -0.98 18.98
N ASN A 105 1.31 -0.65 19.01
CA ASN A 105 0.75 0.63 19.39
C ASN A 105 1.21 1.83 18.52
N ARG A 106 1.74 1.56 17.33
CA ARG A 106 2.14 2.60 16.39
C ARG A 106 1.23 2.64 15.18
N LYS A 107 1.13 3.84 14.61
CA LYS A 107 0.48 4.04 13.33
C LYS A 107 1.42 3.61 12.21
N ILE A 108 0.92 2.76 11.33
CA ILE A 108 1.64 2.31 10.12
C ILE A 108 0.88 2.75 8.88
N LEU A 109 1.63 2.92 7.79
CA LEU A 109 1.09 3.03 6.46
C LEU A 109 1.63 1.84 5.67
N VAL A 110 0.76 1.14 4.96
CA VAL A 110 1.15 0.01 4.10
C VAL A 110 0.55 0.15 2.71
N ILE A 111 1.31 -0.30 1.72
CA ILE A 111 0.85 -0.42 0.33
C ILE A 111 0.65 -1.90 0.04
N GLY A 112 -0.55 -2.27 -0.36
CA GLY A 112 -0.90 -3.68 -0.56
C GLY A 112 -2.26 -3.87 -1.20
N SER A 113 -2.82 -5.05 -0.99
CA SER A 113 -4.15 -5.40 -1.48
C SER A 113 -5.00 -5.97 -0.36
N ALA A 114 -6.14 -5.35 -0.08
CA ALA A 114 -7.09 -5.84 0.89
C ALA A 114 -8.10 -6.79 0.24
N MET A 115 -8.46 -7.84 0.96
CA MET A 115 -9.54 -8.76 0.58
C MET A 115 -10.21 -9.34 1.82
N LYS A 116 -11.45 -9.74 1.62
CA LYS A 116 -12.25 -10.45 2.62
C LYS A 116 -12.07 -11.96 2.40
N VAL A 117 -11.61 -12.66 3.41
CA VAL A 117 -11.29 -14.08 3.35
C VAL A 117 -12.09 -14.83 4.42
N GLY A 118 -12.59 -16.03 4.10
CA GLY A 118 -13.27 -16.88 5.10
C GLY A 118 -12.32 -17.24 6.25
N ALA A 119 -12.81 -17.22 7.48
CA ALA A 119 -12.00 -17.35 8.70
C ALA A 119 -11.26 -18.68 8.84
N ASP A 120 -11.67 -19.69 8.10
CA ASP A 120 -11.13 -21.05 8.23
C ASP A 120 -9.74 -21.27 7.60
N LEU A 121 -9.13 -20.25 7.01
CA LEU A 121 -7.72 -20.33 6.57
C LEU A 121 -6.72 -20.46 7.72
N GLU A 122 -7.12 -20.18 8.96
CA GLU A 122 -6.23 -20.30 10.13
C GLU A 122 -5.88 -21.76 10.46
N GLN A 123 -6.70 -22.73 10.05
CA GLN A 123 -6.47 -24.15 10.31
C GLN A 123 -6.27 -24.99 9.03
N GLY A 124 -6.21 -24.36 7.84
CA GLY A 124 -6.06 -25.07 6.59
C GLY A 124 -7.33 -25.84 6.15
N ILE A 125 -8.45 -25.62 6.82
CA ILE A 125 -9.74 -26.24 6.52
C ILE A 125 -10.65 -25.12 5.99
N ILE A 126 -11.04 -25.24 4.73
CA ILE A 126 -12.06 -24.37 4.14
C ILE A 126 -13.43 -24.83 4.68
N VAL A 127 -13.85 -24.31 5.81
CA VAL A 127 -15.25 -24.47 6.25
C VAL A 127 -16.04 -23.31 5.66
N ASN A 128 -16.95 -23.61 4.75
CA ASN A 128 -17.87 -22.66 4.13
C ASN A 128 -18.87 -22.12 5.16
N ASN A 129 -18.39 -21.53 6.24
CA ASN A 129 -19.23 -20.79 7.15
C ASN A 129 -19.39 -19.36 6.59
N LYS A 130 -20.52 -19.10 5.94
CA LYS A 130 -20.81 -17.85 5.22
C LYS A 130 -20.80 -16.59 6.10
N ASP A 131 -20.63 -16.75 7.41
CA ASP A 131 -20.78 -15.66 8.38
C ASP A 131 -19.47 -15.23 9.07
N ASP A 132 -18.37 -15.96 8.88
CA ASP A 132 -17.10 -15.67 9.54
C ASP A 132 -16.00 -15.29 8.53
N TYR A 133 -16.04 -14.05 8.07
CA TYR A 133 -15.03 -13.49 7.21
C TYR A 133 -14.10 -12.58 7.98
N ARG A 134 -12.82 -12.58 7.59
CA ARG A 134 -11.79 -11.66 8.06
C ARG A 134 -11.29 -10.79 6.92
N THR A 135 -10.91 -9.57 7.22
CA THR A 135 -10.33 -8.67 6.22
C THR A 135 -8.83 -8.60 6.43
N TYR A 136 -8.09 -9.00 5.39
CA TYR A 136 -6.63 -8.97 5.37
C TYR A 136 -6.12 -7.99 4.32
N ILE A 137 -5.03 -7.30 4.66
CA ILE A 137 -4.23 -6.50 3.73
C ILE A 137 -2.93 -7.29 3.49
N PHE A 138 -2.76 -7.80 2.29
CA PHE A 138 -1.58 -8.56 1.89
C PHE A 138 -0.48 -7.61 1.46
N VAL A 139 0.69 -7.72 2.11
CA VAL A 139 1.88 -6.93 1.80
C VAL A 139 3.04 -7.87 1.47
N SER A 140 3.56 -7.77 0.27
CA SER A 140 4.59 -8.68 -0.27
C SER A 140 6.02 -8.22 -0.07
N ARG A 141 6.24 -6.95 0.34
CA ARG A 141 7.58 -6.37 0.48
C ARG A 141 7.67 -5.49 1.72
N ALA A 142 8.79 -5.58 2.45
CA ALA A 142 9.05 -4.70 3.60
C ALA A 142 9.16 -3.21 3.19
N SER A 143 9.55 -2.92 1.94
CA SER A 143 9.58 -1.55 1.40
C SER A 143 8.20 -0.88 1.31
N ASN A 144 7.13 -1.67 1.35
CA ASN A 144 5.75 -1.19 1.31
C ASN A 144 5.16 -0.94 2.71
N ILE A 145 5.99 -0.98 3.75
CA ILE A 145 5.59 -0.73 5.15
C ILE A 145 6.32 0.51 5.65
N PHE A 146 5.60 1.45 6.22
CA PHE A 146 6.12 2.72 6.74
C PHE A 146 5.63 2.94 8.16
N LEU A 147 6.56 3.19 9.09
CA LEU A 147 6.24 3.60 10.46
C LEU A 147 5.96 5.10 10.49
N ARG A 148 4.96 5.48 11.30
CA ARG A 148 4.57 6.89 11.50
C ARG A 148 4.51 7.25 12.97
#